data_5811b1718459667500e5d36152052412
#
_entry.id   5811b1718459667500e5d36152052412
#
_cell.length_a   1.000
_cell.length_b   1.000
_cell.length_c   1.000
_cell.angle_alpha   90.00
_cell.angle_beta   90.00
_cell.angle_gamma   90.00
#
_symmetry.space_group_name_H-M   'P 1'
#
loop_
_entity.id
_entity.type
_entity.pdbx_description
1 polymer ?
#
loop_
_entity_poly.entity_id
_entity_poly.type
_entity_poly.pdbx_seq_one_letter_code
_entity_poly.pdbx_strand_id
1 'polypeptide(L)'
;MAQDIYVIDDDESSIPIFKELFRNDKEFKFIGVKTEQIDITLKNIPFLIIINEDSIDRDITGLCKQIRTDEDNQITPIIVVSSNTDKYHKLEVLEQSVEYYIKKPVDTEYLYYTIKNLDRLLKMNRRISPLTGLPGNVQIHAELKKRITNKEEFSVLYLDL
;
A
#
# COMPACT_ATOMS: atom_id res chain seq x y z
N MET A 1 7.29 -9.74 -10.03
CA MET A 1 5.89 -9.43 -10.38
C MET A 1 5.61 -8.00 -9.93
N ALA A 2 4.95 -7.20 -10.76
CA ALA A 2 4.60 -5.83 -10.37
C ALA A 2 3.58 -5.82 -9.23
N GLN A 3 3.69 -4.85 -8.34
CA GLN A 3 2.77 -4.66 -7.21
C GLN A 3 1.58 -3.83 -7.67
N ASP A 4 0.38 -4.30 -7.41
CA ASP A 4 -0.84 -3.59 -7.79
C ASP A 4 -1.11 -2.43 -6.83
N ILE A 5 -1.31 -1.23 -7.40
CA ILE A 5 -1.77 -0.04 -6.69
C ILE A 5 -3.18 0.26 -7.20
N TYR A 6 -4.15 0.24 -6.30
CA TYR A 6 -5.52 0.62 -6.65
C TYR A 6 -5.69 2.13 -6.52
N VAL A 7 -6.27 2.74 -7.54
CA VAL A 7 -6.60 4.16 -7.56
C VAL A 7 -8.11 4.28 -7.62
N ILE A 8 -8.72 4.65 -6.48
CA ILE A 8 -10.15 4.89 -6.37
C ILE A 8 -10.42 6.30 -6.89
N ASP A 9 -11.04 6.36 -8.06
CA ASP A 9 -11.21 7.59 -8.84
C ASP A 9 -12.38 7.39 -9.81
N ASP A 10 -13.55 7.93 -9.50
CA ASP A 10 -14.79 7.67 -10.25
C ASP A 10 -14.76 8.31 -11.65
N ASP A 11 -14.00 9.39 -11.85
CA ASP A 11 -13.81 10.04 -13.15
C ASP A 11 -12.53 9.59 -13.91
N GLU A 12 -11.74 8.70 -13.27
CA GLU A 12 -10.48 8.14 -13.82
C GLU A 12 -9.43 9.18 -14.24
N SER A 13 -9.57 10.42 -13.81
CA SER A 13 -8.71 11.56 -14.23
C SER A 13 -7.28 11.45 -13.72
N SER A 14 -7.06 10.81 -12.60
CA SER A 14 -5.73 10.68 -11.97
C SER A 14 -4.91 9.50 -12.50
N ILE A 15 -5.52 8.49 -13.10
CA ILE A 15 -4.83 7.30 -13.60
C ILE A 15 -3.71 7.61 -14.61
N PRO A 16 -3.95 8.45 -15.65
CA PRO A 16 -2.89 8.79 -16.60
C PRO A 16 -1.70 9.48 -15.95
N ILE A 17 -1.95 10.32 -14.94
CA ILE A 17 -0.92 11.05 -14.18
C ILE A 17 -0.01 10.07 -13.47
N PHE A 18 -0.58 9.10 -12.74
CA PHE A 18 0.21 8.09 -12.03
C PHE A 18 0.98 7.18 -12.98
N LYS A 19 0.37 6.75 -14.09
CA LYS A 19 1.04 5.94 -15.10
C LYS A 19 2.24 6.67 -15.73
N GLU A 20 2.11 7.95 -15.99
CA GLU A 20 3.22 8.76 -16.53
C GLU A 20 4.33 8.95 -15.49
N LEU A 21 3.98 9.25 -14.24
CA LEU A 21 4.93 9.42 -13.15
C LEU A 21 5.80 8.18 -12.93
N PHE A 22 5.21 6.99 -13.06
CA PHE A 22 5.88 5.70 -12.88
C PHE A 22 6.22 4.99 -14.18
N ARG A 23 6.24 5.69 -15.31
CA ARG A 23 6.48 5.10 -16.64
C ARG A 23 7.75 4.25 -16.73
N ASN A 24 8.80 4.68 -16.04
CA ASN A 24 10.10 4.00 -16.01
C ASN A 24 10.25 3.00 -14.86
N ASP A 25 9.28 2.93 -13.97
CA ASP A 25 9.28 2.04 -12.81
C ASP A 25 8.31 0.87 -13.05
N LYS A 26 8.87 -0.30 -13.36
CA LYS A 26 8.10 -1.51 -13.62
C LYS A 26 7.67 -2.27 -12.35
N GLU A 27 8.03 -1.76 -11.17
CA GLU A 27 7.69 -2.39 -9.90
C GLU A 27 6.20 -2.22 -9.55
N PHE A 28 5.53 -1.19 -10.09
CA PHE A 28 4.16 -0.85 -9.77
C PHE A 28 3.23 -0.89 -10.99
N LYS A 29 2.00 -1.33 -10.75
CA LYS A 29 0.91 -1.34 -11.72
C LYS A 29 -0.30 -0.60 -11.15
N PHE A 30 -0.71 0.49 -11.78
CA PHE A 30 -1.85 1.29 -11.36
C PHE A 30 -3.14 0.78 -12.01
N ILE A 31 -4.12 0.48 -11.17
CA ILE A 31 -5.43 -0.07 -11.55
C ILE A 31 -6.51 0.89 -11.07
N GLY A 32 -7.28 1.45 -12.00
CA GLY A 32 -8.44 2.28 -11.69
C GLY A 32 -9.56 1.46 -11.08
N VAL A 33 -10.15 1.97 -10.02
CA VAL A 33 -11.27 1.36 -9.30
C VAL A 33 -12.34 2.43 -9.07
N LYS A 34 -13.57 2.14 -9.45
CA LYS A 34 -14.71 3.00 -9.12
C LYS A 34 -15.27 2.65 -7.74
N THR A 35 -15.81 3.63 -7.04
CA THR A 35 -16.37 3.40 -5.69
C THR A 35 -17.47 2.36 -5.67
N GLU A 36 -18.26 2.23 -6.72
CA GLU A 36 -19.29 1.19 -6.87
C GLU A 36 -18.74 -0.25 -6.97
N GLN A 37 -17.46 -0.39 -7.33
CA GLN A 37 -16.78 -1.67 -7.53
C GLN A 37 -15.93 -2.10 -6.32
N ILE A 38 -15.89 -1.29 -5.26
CA ILE A 38 -14.96 -1.46 -4.16
C ILE A 38 -15.09 -2.82 -3.47
N ASP A 39 -16.31 -3.28 -3.21
CA ASP A 39 -16.56 -4.56 -2.52
C ASP A 39 -16.04 -5.78 -3.28
N ILE A 40 -16.06 -5.72 -4.61
CA ILE A 40 -15.52 -6.78 -5.45
C ILE A 40 -14.00 -6.67 -5.54
N THR A 41 -13.51 -5.45 -5.60
CA THR A 41 -12.09 -5.15 -5.79
C THR A 41 -11.27 -5.44 -4.54
N LEU A 42 -11.83 -5.21 -3.34
CA LEU A 42 -11.19 -5.52 -2.05
C LEU A 42 -11.00 -7.02 -1.78
N LYS A 43 -11.59 -7.91 -2.59
CA LYS A 43 -11.27 -9.36 -2.52
C LYS A 43 -9.82 -9.67 -2.91
N ASN A 44 -9.14 -8.73 -3.53
CA ASN A 44 -7.70 -8.80 -3.78
C ASN A 44 -7.00 -7.82 -2.85
N ILE A 45 -5.78 -8.16 -2.45
CA ILE A 45 -4.97 -7.33 -1.55
C ILE A 45 -3.97 -6.54 -2.40
N PRO A 46 -4.20 -5.24 -2.68
CA PRO A 46 -3.24 -4.41 -3.37
C PRO A 46 -2.07 -4.06 -2.45
N PHE A 47 -0.98 -3.62 -3.03
CA PHE A 47 0.15 -3.06 -2.30
C PHE A 47 -0.23 -1.74 -1.59
N LEU A 48 -1.02 -0.91 -2.25
CA LEU A 48 -1.41 0.43 -1.84
C LEU A 48 -2.76 0.81 -2.43
N ILE A 49 -3.55 1.56 -1.71
CA ILE A 49 -4.78 2.20 -2.19
C ILE A 49 -4.57 3.72 -2.21
N ILE A 50 -4.79 4.36 -3.36
CA ILE A 50 -4.83 5.81 -3.51
C ILE A 50 -6.27 6.20 -3.76
N ILE A 51 -6.77 7.19 -3.01
CA ILE A 51 -8.15 7.68 -3.16
C ILE A 51 -8.11 9.12 -3.63
N ASN A 52 -8.69 9.40 -4.79
CA ASN A 52 -8.93 10.77 -5.26
C ASN A 52 -10.26 11.27 -4.68
N GLU A 53 -10.19 11.95 -3.53
CA GLU A 53 -11.37 12.40 -2.81
C GLU A 53 -12.28 13.31 -3.64
N ASP A 54 -11.70 14.15 -4.51
CA ASP A 54 -12.48 15.11 -5.29
C ASP A 54 -13.36 14.46 -6.37
N SER A 55 -13.07 13.22 -6.74
CA SER A 55 -13.80 12.49 -7.79
C SER A 55 -14.82 11.48 -7.26
N ILE A 56 -14.79 11.17 -5.96
CA ILE A 56 -15.72 10.19 -5.39
C ILE A 56 -17.01 10.87 -4.94
N ASP A 57 -18.15 10.27 -5.25
CA ASP A 57 -19.49 10.74 -4.85
C ASP A 57 -19.97 10.04 -3.56
N ARG A 58 -19.08 9.98 -2.55
CA ARG A 58 -19.42 9.40 -1.23
C ARG A 58 -18.49 9.96 -0.15
N ASP A 59 -18.92 9.75 1.11
CA ASP A 59 -18.12 10.14 2.26
C ASP A 59 -16.79 9.41 2.32
N ILE A 60 -15.68 10.16 2.34
CA ILE A 60 -14.31 9.64 2.38
C ILE A 60 -14.01 8.89 3.68
N THR A 61 -14.52 9.39 4.82
CA THR A 61 -14.28 8.75 6.12
C THR A 61 -14.97 7.40 6.19
N GLY A 62 -16.21 7.32 5.70
CA GLY A 62 -16.96 6.08 5.57
C GLY A 62 -16.26 5.07 4.64
N LEU A 63 -15.70 5.53 3.52
CA LEU A 63 -14.95 4.68 2.59
C LEU A 63 -13.68 4.13 3.24
N CYS A 64 -12.88 4.98 3.88
CA CYS A 64 -11.67 4.54 4.59
C CYS A 64 -12.00 3.53 5.70
N LYS A 65 -13.07 3.78 6.47
CA LYS A 65 -13.55 2.87 7.50
C LYS A 65 -13.96 1.52 6.91
N GLN A 66 -14.66 1.50 5.78
CA GLN A 66 -15.02 0.27 5.07
C GLN A 66 -13.77 -0.55 4.71
N ILE A 67 -12.75 0.08 4.14
CA ILE A 67 -11.48 -0.58 3.81
C ILE A 67 -10.80 -1.13 5.07
N ARG A 68 -10.78 -0.38 6.17
CA ARG A 68 -10.15 -0.79 7.43
C ARG A 68 -10.88 -1.92 8.16
N THR A 69 -12.17 -2.10 7.90
CA THR A 69 -12.97 -3.21 8.47
C THR A 69 -12.95 -4.46 7.61
N ASP A 70 -12.42 -4.38 6.39
CA ASP A 70 -12.19 -5.55 5.54
C ASP A 70 -11.03 -6.38 6.08
N GLU A 71 -11.24 -7.69 6.29
CA GLU A 71 -10.26 -8.57 6.94
C GLU A 71 -8.92 -8.63 6.21
N ASP A 72 -8.95 -8.57 4.88
CA ASP A 72 -7.76 -8.69 4.04
C ASP A 72 -7.03 -7.34 3.84
N ASN A 73 -7.77 -6.22 3.88
CA ASN A 73 -7.24 -4.89 3.55
C ASN A 73 -7.07 -3.96 4.76
N GLN A 74 -7.34 -4.42 5.98
CA GLN A 74 -7.24 -3.60 7.20
C GLN A 74 -5.86 -2.96 7.42
N ILE A 75 -4.79 -3.55 6.89
CA ILE A 75 -3.42 -3.04 6.99
C ILE A 75 -2.86 -2.52 5.66
N THR A 76 -3.62 -2.57 4.57
CA THR A 76 -3.20 -2.04 3.27
C THR A 76 -3.04 -0.52 3.38
N PRO A 77 -1.90 0.07 3.04
CA PRO A 77 -1.72 1.52 3.14
C PRO A 77 -2.72 2.29 2.29
N ILE A 78 -3.17 3.43 2.80
CA ILE A 78 -4.07 4.35 2.09
C ILE A 78 -3.41 5.71 1.97
N ILE A 79 -3.39 6.27 0.76
CA ILE A 79 -3.08 7.67 0.49
C ILE A 79 -4.35 8.35 -0.01
N VAL A 80 -4.76 9.43 0.63
CA VAL A 80 -5.84 10.30 0.15
C VAL A 80 -5.24 11.51 -0.54
N VAL A 81 -5.73 11.82 -1.73
CA VAL A 81 -5.37 13.00 -2.51
C VAL A 81 -6.60 13.88 -2.63
N SER A 82 -6.51 15.15 -2.23
CA SER A 82 -7.65 16.04 -2.16
C SER A 82 -7.29 17.50 -2.37
N SER A 83 -8.21 18.27 -2.92
CA SER A 83 -8.15 19.75 -2.95
C SER A 83 -8.73 20.40 -1.70
N ASN A 84 -9.35 19.63 -0.81
CA ASN A 84 -9.86 20.15 0.45
C ASN A 84 -8.73 20.65 1.36
N THR A 85 -8.83 21.88 1.83
CA THR A 85 -7.81 22.53 2.67
C THR A 85 -8.21 22.64 4.13
N ASP A 86 -9.40 22.16 4.49
CA ASP A 86 -9.86 22.18 5.87
C ASP A 86 -9.02 21.26 6.74
N LYS A 87 -8.44 21.85 7.79
CA LYS A 87 -7.60 21.13 8.75
C LYS A 87 -8.39 20.07 9.51
N TYR A 88 -9.61 20.34 9.90
CA TYR A 88 -10.43 19.41 10.68
C TYR A 88 -10.84 18.22 9.84
N HIS A 89 -11.29 18.47 8.63
CA HIS A 89 -11.58 17.40 7.66
C HIS A 89 -10.36 16.48 7.43
N LYS A 90 -9.19 17.08 7.20
CA LYS A 90 -7.95 16.31 7.06
C LYS A 90 -7.68 15.41 8.28
N LEU A 91 -7.88 15.92 9.49
CA LEU A 91 -7.66 15.16 10.72
C LEU A 91 -8.68 14.01 10.86
N GLU A 92 -9.95 14.25 10.54
CA GLU A 92 -10.99 13.23 10.53
C GLU A 92 -10.64 12.06 9.58
N VAL A 93 -10.12 12.37 8.39
CA VAL A 93 -9.67 11.36 7.44
C VAL A 93 -8.46 10.59 7.97
N LEU A 94 -7.48 11.27 8.55
CA LEU A 94 -6.28 10.63 9.13
C LEU A 94 -6.62 9.75 10.35
N GLU A 95 -7.65 10.08 11.13
CA GLU A 95 -8.16 9.25 12.23
C GLU A 95 -8.67 7.88 11.76
N GLN A 96 -9.01 7.74 10.46
CA GLN A 96 -9.37 6.45 9.86
C GLN A 96 -8.16 5.58 9.50
N SER A 97 -7.00 5.83 10.11
CA SER A 97 -5.74 5.12 9.84
C SER A 97 -5.29 5.25 8.38
N VAL A 98 -5.45 6.43 7.82
CA VAL A 98 -4.89 6.81 6.52
C VAL A 98 -3.43 7.21 6.72
N GLU A 99 -2.50 6.65 5.95
CA GLU A 99 -1.07 6.90 6.11
C GLU A 99 -0.67 8.30 5.63
N TYR A 100 -1.25 8.77 4.53
CA TYR A 100 -0.95 10.10 3.99
C TYR A 100 -2.19 10.79 3.45
N TYR A 101 -2.31 12.07 3.75
CA TYR A 101 -3.27 12.99 3.14
C TYR A 101 -2.49 14.05 2.33
N ILE A 102 -2.55 13.96 1.01
CA ILE A 102 -1.78 14.79 0.09
C ILE A 102 -2.69 15.84 -0.54
N LYS A 103 -2.36 17.10 -0.33
CA LYS A 103 -3.09 18.22 -0.90
C LYS A 103 -2.77 18.40 -2.39
N LYS A 104 -3.79 18.70 -3.18
CA LYS A 104 -3.62 19.16 -4.57
C LYS A 104 -3.20 20.65 -4.63
N PRO A 105 -2.40 21.07 -5.64
CA PRO A 105 -1.84 20.25 -6.70
C PRO A 105 -0.78 19.28 -6.15
N VAL A 106 -0.79 18.04 -6.64
CA VAL A 106 0.11 16.99 -6.16
C VAL A 106 1.53 17.28 -6.62
N ASP A 107 2.45 17.37 -5.66
CA ASP A 107 3.87 17.29 -5.94
C ASP A 107 4.21 15.86 -6.36
N THR A 108 4.51 15.68 -7.65
CA THR A 108 4.72 14.38 -8.26
C THR A 108 5.99 13.68 -7.74
N GLU A 109 7.06 14.44 -7.47
CA GLU A 109 8.28 13.89 -6.89
C GLU A 109 8.06 13.43 -5.45
N TYR A 110 7.35 14.24 -4.66
CA TYR A 110 6.98 13.89 -3.29
C TYR A 110 6.14 12.60 -3.26
N LEU A 111 5.13 12.49 -4.13
CA LEU A 111 4.29 11.28 -4.21
C LEU A 111 5.11 10.06 -4.63
N TYR A 112 5.99 10.21 -5.63
CA TYR A 112 6.87 9.13 -6.08
C TYR A 112 7.71 8.58 -4.92
N TYR A 113 8.43 9.44 -4.22
CA TYR A 113 9.27 9.02 -3.09
C TYR A 113 8.45 8.52 -1.90
N THR A 114 7.25 9.04 -1.68
CA THR A 114 6.33 8.52 -0.64
C THR A 114 5.99 7.05 -0.92
N ILE A 115 5.61 6.72 -2.14
CA ILE A 115 5.28 5.34 -2.55
C ILE A 115 6.52 4.43 -2.46
N LYS A 116 7.69 4.88 -2.93
CA LYS A 116 8.94 4.10 -2.84
C LYS A 116 9.35 3.86 -1.38
N ASN A 117 9.17 4.84 -0.51
CA ASN A 117 9.48 4.68 0.92
C ASN A 117 8.50 3.73 1.62
N LEU A 118 7.21 3.79 1.29
CA LEU A 118 6.23 2.81 1.77
C LEU A 118 6.61 1.39 1.34
N ASP A 119 6.98 1.18 0.08
CA ASP A 119 7.43 -0.11 -0.41
C ASP A 119 8.64 -0.62 0.39
N ARG A 120 9.63 0.23 0.61
CA ARG A 120 10.80 -0.12 1.43
C ARG A 120 10.41 -0.51 2.86
N LEU A 121 9.55 0.28 3.50
CA LEU A 121 9.12 0.01 4.88
C LEU A 121 8.33 -1.30 5.00
N LEU A 122 7.42 -1.56 4.08
CA LEU A 122 6.63 -2.79 4.06
C LEU A 122 7.50 -4.03 3.77
N LYS A 123 8.47 -3.91 2.87
CA LYS A 123 9.46 -4.97 2.64
C LYS A 123 10.32 -5.25 3.88
N MET A 124 10.64 -4.21 4.65
CA MET A 124 11.38 -4.37 5.91
C MET A 124 10.52 -5.06 6.98
N ASN A 125 9.25 -4.70 7.10
CA ASN A 125 8.33 -5.30 8.07
C ASN A 125 8.04 -6.78 7.79
N ARG A 126 8.08 -7.21 6.52
CA ARG A 126 7.99 -8.63 6.13
C ARG A 126 9.16 -9.49 6.60
N ARG A 127 10.20 -8.90 7.16
CA ARG A 127 11.34 -9.65 7.72
C ARG A 127 11.03 -10.34 9.03
N ILE A 128 10.02 -9.88 9.76
CA ILE A 128 9.59 -10.45 11.04
C ILE A 128 8.17 -10.99 10.89
N SER A 129 7.93 -12.20 11.34
CA SER A 129 6.57 -12.75 11.41
C SER A 129 5.74 -11.96 12.42
N PRO A 130 4.63 -11.31 12.03
CA PRO A 130 3.81 -10.55 12.96
C PRO A 130 3.16 -11.43 14.04
N LEU A 131 3.00 -12.72 13.77
CA LEU A 131 2.37 -13.67 14.68
C LEU A 131 3.32 -14.13 15.79
N THR A 132 4.59 -14.33 15.48
CA THR A 132 5.55 -14.98 16.39
C THR A 132 6.70 -14.07 16.82
N GLY A 133 6.88 -12.92 16.17
CA GLY A 133 8.05 -12.06 16.36
C GLY A 133 9.38 -12.66 15.88
N LEU A 134 9.34 -13.86 15.29
CA LEU A 134 10.52 -14.56 14.78
C LEU A 134 10.87 -14.09 13.36
N PRO A 135 12.12 -14.36 12.90
CA PRO A 135 12.51 -14.05 11.54
C PRO A 135 11.58 -14.67 10.51
N GLY A 136 11.10 -13.88 9.59
CA GLY A 136 10.27 -14.34 8.46
C GLY A 136 11.10 -15.01 7.37
N ASN A 137 10.42 -15.59 6.37
CA ASN A 137 11.06 -16.34 5.28
C ASN A 137 12.21 -15.60 4.60
N VAL A 138 12.12 -14.28 4.43
CA VAL A 138 13.18 -13.48 3.80
C VAL A 138 14.47 -13.50 4.61
N GLN A 139 14.39 -13.40 5.94
CA GLN A 139 15.56 -13.46 6.82
C GLN A 139 16.12 -14.86 6.90
N ILE A 140 15.26 -15.88 6.99
CA ILE A 140 15.66 -17.28 7.00
C ILE A 140 16.44 -17.62 5.72
N HIS A 141 15.93 -17.25 4.56
CA HIS A 141 16.62 -17.45 3.28
C HIS A 141 17.96 -16.70 3.20
N ALA A 142 18.00 -15.45 3.67
CA ALA A 142 19.24 -14.68 3.67
C ALA A 142 20.33 -15.33 4.57
N GLU A 143 19.95 -15.80 5.76
CA GLU A 143 20.87 -16.47 6.69
C GLU A 143 21.36 -17.82 6.13
N LEU A 144 20.46 -18.61 5.56
CA LEU A 144 20.84 -19.87 4.89
C LEU A 144 21.83 -19.63 3.75
N LYS A 145 21.54 -18.65 2.89
CA LYS A 145 22.43 -18.28 1.78
C LYS A 145 23.81 -17.84 2.27
N LYS A 146 23.87 -17.03 3.34
CA LYS A 146 25.11 -16.57 3.96
C LYS A 146 25.94 -17.77 4.46
N ARG A 147 25.34 -18.70 5.21
CA ARG A 147 26.03 -19.88 5.74
C ARG A 147 26.53 -20.80 4.64
N ILE A 148 25.72 -21.04 3.60
CA ILE A 148 26.14 -21.83 2.42
C ILE A 148 27.34 -21.17 1.73
N THR A 149 27.28 -19.86 1.51
CA THR A 149 28.38 -19.10 0.86
C THR A 149 29.66 -19.15 1.67
N ASN A 150 29.55 -19.08 3.00
CA ASN A 150 30.69 -19.16 3.92
C ASN A 150 31.20 -20.62 4.17
N LYS A 151 30.51 -21.60 3.58
CA LYS A 151 30.79 -23.04 3.81
C LYS A 151 30.74 -23.44 5.29
N GLU A 152 29.83 -22.85 6.04
CA GLU A 152 29.57 -23.17 7.44
C GLU A 152 28.76 -24.47 7.52
N GLU A 153 29.11 -25.34 8.49
CA GLU A 153 28.27 -26.51 8.81
C GLU A 153 27.07 -26.07 9.65
N PHE A 154 25.84 -26.44 9.22
CA PHE A 154 24.61 -26.15 9.96
C PHE A 154 23.55 -27.21 9.65
N SER A 155 22.57 -27.32 10.53
CA SER A 155 21.41 -28.18 10.34
C SER A 155 20.15 -27.31 10.27
N VAL A 156 19.20 -27.73 9.43
CA VAL A 156 17.86 -27.10 9.32
C VAL A 156 16.83 -28.10 9.83
N LEU A 157 16.06 -27.69 10.83
CA LEU A 157 14.91 -28.45 11.31
C LEU A 157 13.63 -27.74 10.85
N TYR A 158 12.82 -28.44 10.09
CA TYR A 158 11.49 -27.97 9.68
C TYR A 158 10.44 -28.69 10.53
N LEU A 159 9.65 -27.91 11.25
CA LEU A 159 8.52 -28.41 12.05
C LEU A 159 7.23 -27.89 11.44
N ASP A 160 6.38 -28.79 11.02
CA ASP A 160 5.02 -28.50 10.59
C ASP A 160 4.06 -28.95 11.72
N LEU A 161 3.26 -28.02 12.23
CA LEU A 161 2.36 -28.23 13.36
C LEU A 161 0.91 -28.24 12.88
#